data_a0a5fc19563077d4e87c215ed714c8a6
#
_entry.id   a0a5fc19563077d4e87c215ed714c8a6
#
_cell.length_a   1.000
_cell.length_b   1.000
_cell.length_c   1.000
_cell.angle_alpha   90.00
_cell.angle_beta   90.00
_cell.angle_gamma   90.00
#
_symmetry.space_group_name_H-M   'P 1'
#
loop_
_entity.id
_entity.type
_entity.pdbx_description
1 polymer ?
#
loop_
_entity_poly.entity_id
_entity_poly.type
_entity_poly.pdbx_seq_one_letter_code
_entity_poly.pdbx_strand_id
1 'polypeptide(L)'
;MNRDLEMSPNRLVAYLGKPCKAFTKADIVRYIKENGIQMVNFMYPAGDGRLKTLNFVINNAAYLDAILTCGERVDGSSLFPFIEAGSSDLYVLPRFSTAFLDPFAEIPTLSMLCSYFNKDGFPLESSPENTLRKACRAFNDVTGMEFQAMGELEYYVIAPDAELFPATDQKGYHESAPYAKFNEFRTQCMAYIAQAGGEIKYGHSEV
;
A
#
# COMPACT_ATOMS: atom_id res chain seq x y z
N MET A 1 -15.41 20.40 -10.69
CA MET A 1 -14.76 19.22 -10.09
C MET A 1 -14.37 18.28 -11.23
N ASN A 2 -13.20 17.63 -11.16
CA ASN A 2 -12.78 16.72 -12.23
C ASN A 2 -13.49 15.37 -12.02
N ARG A 3 -14.36 14.97 -12.97
CA ARG A 3 -15.18 13.76 -12.89
C ARG A 3 -14.34 12.48 -12.72
N ASP A 4 -13.12 12.45 -13.26
CA ASP A 4 -12.23 11.30 -13.13
C ASP A 4 -11.79 11.08 -11.67
N LEU A 5 -11.60 12.14 -10.90
CA LEU A 5 -11.26 12.06 -9.48
C LEU A 5 -12.45 11.64 -8.60
N GLU A 6 -13.67 12.04 -8.99
CA GLU A 6 -14.90 11.63 -8.29
C GLU A 6 -15.18 10.12 -8.44
N MET A 7 -14.77 9.53 -9.56
CA MET A 7 -14.92 8.09 -9.83
C MET A 7 -13.77 7.25 -9.25
N SER A 8 -12.78 7.86 -8.60
CA SER A 8 -11.66 7.13 -8.03
C SER A 8 -12.14 6.16 -6.94
N PRO A 9 -11.71 4.88 -6.97
CA PRO A 9 -11.98 3.94 -5.89
C PRO A 9 -11.29 4.31 -4.58
N ASN A 10 -10.19 5.08 -4.62
CA ASN A 10 -9.56 5.62 -3.42
C ASN A 10 -10.42 6.75 -2.84
N ARG A 11 -10.95 6.51 -1.65
CA ARG A 11 -11.88 7.43 -0.98
C ARG A 11 -11.28 8.80 -0.68
N LEU A 12 -9.97 8.87 -0.43
CA LEU A 12 -9.30 10.15 -0.19
C LEU A 12 -9.24 10.98 -1.49
N VAL A 13 -8.95 10.34 -2.63
CA VAL A 13 -8.93 11.01 -3.94
C VAL A 13 -10.29 11.60 -4.24
N ALA A 14 -11.35 10.81 -4.11
CA ALA A 14 -12.71 11.26 -4.36
C ALA A 14 -13.12 12.40 -3.41
N TYR A 15 -12.80 12.28 -2.12
CA TYR A 15 -13.15 13.28 -1.11
C TYR A 15 -12.35 14.59 -1.27
N LEU A 16 -11.04 14.49 -1.47
CA LEU A 16 -10.14 15.65 -1.57
C LEU A 16 -10.22 16.33 -2.95
N GLY A 17 -10.75 15.65 -3.96
CA GLY A 17 -10.86 16.17 -5.33
C GLY A 17 -9.49 16.40 -5.99
N LYS A 18 -8.47 15.62 -5.62
CA LYS A 18 -7.11 15.71 -6.17
C LYS A 18 -6.39 14.37 -6.20
N PRO A 19 -5.42 14.18 -7.13
CA PRO A 19 -4.71 12.91 -7.25
C PRO A 19 -3.83 12.64 -6.03
N CYS A 20 -3.58 11.37 -5.71
CA CYS A 20 -2.76 10.95 -4.57
C CYS A 20 -1.39 11.65 -4.51
N LYS A 21 -0.74 11.83 -5.67
CA LYS A 21 0.58 12.48 -5.77
C LYS A 21 0.60 13.92 -5.24
N ALA A 22 -0.57 14.56 -5.13
CA ALA A 22 -0.74 15.93 -4.63
C ALA A 22 -1.17 16.00 -3.15
N PHE A 23 -1.25 14.88 -2.45
CA PHE A 23 -1.64 14.88 -1.04
C PHE A 23 -0.56 15.51 -0.17
N THR A 24 -1.01 16.34 0.76
CA THR A 24 -0.19 17.01 1.77
C THR A 24 -0.56 16.55 3.17
N LYS A 25 0.29 16.83 4.17
CA LYS A 25 -0.05 16.59 5.57
C LYS A 25 -1.38 17.25 5.97
N ALA A 26 -1.62 18.46 5.50
CA ALA A 26 -2.86 19.18 5.80
C ALA A 26 -4.12 18.46 5.25
N ASP A 27 -4.01 17.82 4.08
CA ASP A 27 -5.08 17.01 3.52
C ASP A 27 -5.37 15.77 4.35
N ILE A 28 -4.32 15.08 4.77
CA ILE A 28 -4.44 13.90 5.64
C ILE A 28 -5.11 14.27 6.96
N VAL A 29 -4.65 15.34 7.60
CA VAL A 29 -5.25 15.83 8.86
C VAL A 29 -6.71 16.23 8.65
N ARG A 30 -7.02 16.91 7.55
CA ARG A 30 -8.42 17.28 7.21
C ARG A 30 -9.28 16.04 7.03
N TYR A 31 -8.83 15.09 6.22
CA TYR A 31 -9.57 13.85 5.98
C TYR A 31 -9.83 13.09 7.28
N ILE A 32 -8.82 12.94 8.13
CA ILE A 32 -8.93 12.28 9.44
C ILE A 32 -10.02 12.93 10.28
N LYS A 33 -9.99 14.27 10.43
CA LYS A 33 -10.95 15.02 11.26
C LYS A 33 -12.38 14.95 10.75
N GLU A 34 -12.56 15.07 9.43
CA GLU A 34 -13.88 15.19 8.82
C GLU A 34 -14.54 13.83 8.56
N ASN A 35 -13.78 12.72 8.59
CA ASN A 35 -14.29 11.37 8.34
C ASN A 35 -14.22 10.44 9.57
N GLY A 36 -13.98 10.97 10.75
CA GLY A 36 -14.03 10.17 12.00
C GLY A 36 -12.95 9.09 12.08
N ILE A 37 -11.80 9.28 11.44
CA ILE A 37 -10.69 8.33 11.52
C ILE A 37 -10.12 8.35 12.94
N GLN A 38 -9.95 7.17 13.53
CA GLN A 38 -9.51 7.00 14.90
C GLN A 38 -8.08 6.50 15.03
N MET A 39 -7.58 5.81 13.99
CA MET A 39 -6.24 5.23 13.98
C MET A 39 -5.48 5.58 12.70
N VAL A 40 -4.15 5.56 12.80
CA VAL A 40 -3.24 5.68 11.67
C VAL A 40 -2.29 4.47 11.69
N ASN A 41 -2.07 3.86 10.55
CA ASN A 41 -1.08 2.81 10.36
C ASN A 41 0.08 3.32 9.51
N PHE A 42 1.30 3.10 9.99
CA PHE A 42 2.52 3.22 9.20
C PHE A 42 2.96 1.85 8.74
N MET A 43 3.06 1.66 7.44
CA MET A 43 3.38 0.39 6.82
C MET A 43 4.70 0.51 6.04
N TYR A 44 5.59 -0.47 6.17
CA TYR A 44 6.89 -0.44 5.53
C TYR A 44 7.43 -1.86 5.27
N PRO A 45 8.10 -2.10 4.11
CA PRO A 45 8.68 -3.40 3.81
C PRO A 45 9.96 -3.63 4.63
N ALA A 46 10.11 -4.80 5.24
CA ALA A 46 11.35 -5.22 5.87
C ALA A 46 12.25 -6.02 4.91
N GLY A 47 13.43 -6.39 5.38
CA GLY A 47 14.41 -7.17 4.60
C GLY A 47 13.94 -8.56 4.19
N ASP A 48 12.94 -9.11 4.88
CA ASP A 48 12.28 -10.37 4.53
C ASP A 48 11.19 -10.22 3.44
N GLY A 49 11.02 -9.03 2.90
CA GLY A 49 9.99 -8.69 1.90
C GLY A 49 8.58 -8.57 2.45
N ARG A 50 8.38 -8.75 3.74
CA ARG A 50 7.06 -8.63 4.38
C ARG A 50 6.76 -7.18 4.75
N LEU A 51 5.50 -6.82 4.59
CA LEU A 51 5.00 -5.53 5.06
C LEU A 51 4.80 -5.57 6.57
N LYS A 52 5.47 -4.68 7.29
CA LYS A 52 5.34 -4.46 8.73
C LYS A 52 4.42 -3.27 8.98
N THR A 53 3.79 -3.23 10.15
CA THR A 53 2.83 -2.18 10.50
C THR A 53 3.03 -1.70 11.94
N LEU A 54 3.01 -0.38 12.11
CA LEU A 54 2.83 0.29 13.41
C LEU A 54 1.43 0.90 13.45
N ASN A 55 0.73 0.68 14.55
CA ASN A 55 -0.62 1.18 14.77
C ASN A 55 -0.59 2.33 15.78
N PHE A 56 -1.16 3.47 15.41
CA PHE A 56 -1.26 4.66 16.27
C PHE A 56 -2.72 5.00 16.55
N VAL A 57 -3.09 5.08 17.81
CA VAL A 57 -4.36 5.68 18.22
C VAL A 57 -4.20 7.21 18.18
N ILE A 58 -5.12 7.90 17.54
CA ILE A 58 -5.10 9.37 17.46
C ILE A 58 -5.60 9.95 18.79
N ASN A 59 -4.68 10.23 19.70
CA ASN A 59 -5.01 10.75 21.02
C ASN A 59 -5.41 12.24 21.01
N ASN A 60 -4.75 13.05 20.17
CA ASN A 60 -5.01 14.48 20.00
C ASN A 60 -4.32 15.01 18.73
N ALA A 61 -4.61 16.27 18.39
CA ALA A 61 -4.07 16.91 17.18
C ALA A 61 -2.55 17.12 17.22
N ALA A 62 -1.98 17.42 18.39
CA ALA A 62 -0.53 17.63 18.55
C ALA A 62 0.24 16.32 18.33
N TYR A 63 -0.27 15.22 18.89
CA TYR A 63 0.31 13.88 18.68
C TYR A 63 0.22 13.46 17.20
N LEU A 64 -0.95 13.64 16.57
CA LEU A 64 -1.12 13.36 15.15
C LEU A 64 -0.14 14.18 14.30
N ASP A 65 0.00 15.46 14.57
CA ASP A 65 0.93 16.33 13.85
C ASP A 65 2.38 15.85 14.01
N ALA A 66 2.76 15.45 15.22
CA ALA A 66 4.11 14.95 15.50
C ALA A 66 4.44 13.68 14.70
N ILE A 67 3.59 12.66 14.74
CA ILE A 67 3.85 11.41 14.02
C ILE A 67 3.84 11.59 12.49
N LEU A 68 2.96 12.46 11.97
CA LEU A 68 2.93 12.77 10.54
C LEU A 68 4.12 13.62 10.08
N THR A 69 4.77 14.36 10.97
CA THR A 69 5.92 15.22 10.64
C THR A 69 7.25 14.52 10.85
N CYS A 70 7.43 13.89 12.01
CA CYS A 70 8.70 13.30 12.43
C CYS A 70 8.79 11.81 12.13
N GLY A 71 7.66 11.18 11.78
CA GLY A 71 7.60 9.73 11.69
C GLY A 71 7.72 9.04 13.05
N GLU A 72 8.17 7.79 13.04
CA GLU A 72 8.41 7.02 14.25
C GLU A 72 9.75 6.30 14.18
N ARG A 73 10.41 6.17 15.32
CA ARG A 73 11.66 5.44 15.46
C ARG A 73 11.39 3.94 15.51
N VAL A 74 12.16 3.16 14.76
CA VAL A 74 12.08 1.70 14.72
C VAL A 74 13.47 1.09 14.88
N ASP A 75 13.52 -0.14 15.37
CA ASP A 75 14.76 -0.90 15.46
C ASP A 75 15.10 -1.54 14.10
N GLY A 76 16.09 -0.98 13.43
CA GLY A 76 16.56 -1.45 12.13
C GLY A 76 17.15 -2.85 12.17
N SER A 77 17.75 -3.29 13.29
CA SER A 77 18.32 -4.64 13.42
C SER A 77 17.26 -5.73 13.39
N SER A 78 16.06 -5.41 13.86
CA SER A 78 14.89 -6.30 13.77
C SER A 78 14.24 -6.33 12.38
N LEU A 79 14.58 -5.37 11.52
CA LEU A 79 14.00 -5.23 10.18
C LEU A 79 14.94 -5.70 9.08
N PHE A 80 16.24 -5.50 9.27
CA PHE A 80 17.27 -5.78 8.26
C PHE A 80 18.45 -6.53 8.88
N PRO A 81 18.79 -7.74 8.38
CA PRO A 81 19.84 -8.56 8.97
C PRO A 81 21.25 -7.97 8.84
N PHE A 82 21.43 -6.95 8.00
CA PHE A 82 22.72 -6.28 7.80
C PHE A 82 22.90 -5.04 8.70
N ILE A 83 21.91 -4.70 9.54
CA ILE A 83 22.01 -3.57 10.48
C ILE A 83 22.39 -4.10 11.86
N GLU A 84 23.51 -3.59 12.41
CA GLU A 84 24.00 -3.95 13.74
C GLU A 84 23.17 -3.30 14.85
N ALA A 85 22.92 -4.04 15.94
CA ALA A 85 22.08 -3.58 17.05
C ALA A 85 22.62 -2.31 17.74
N GLY A 86 23.94 -2.08 17.71
CA GLY A 86 24.56 -0.89 18.33
C GLY A 86 24.31 0.43 17.59
N SER A 87 23.79 0.41 16.37
CA SER A 87 23.48 1.60 15.54
C SER A 87 22.20 1.39 14.74
N SER A 88 21.18 0.81 15.36
CA SER A 88 19.99 0.29 14.66
C SER A 88 18.85 1.29 14.55
N ASP A 89 18.99 2.50 15.10
CA ASP A 89 17.92 3.51 15.04
C ASP A 89 17.63 3.94 13.60
N LEU A 90 16.44 3.58 13.14
CA LEU A 90 15.87 4.06 11.89
C LEU A 90 14.57 4.83 12.18
N TYR A 91 14.19 5.67 11.23
CA TYR A 91 12.92 6.41 11.29
C TYR A 91 12.07 6.06 10.06
N VAL A 92 10.79 5.80 10.28
CA VAL A 92 9.82 5.56 9.22
C VAL A 92 8.91 6.79 9.09
N LEU A 93 9.01 7.47 7.95
CA LEU A 93 8.23 8.68 7.65
C LEU A 93 7.15 8.38 6.65
N PRO A 94 5.88 8.77 6.92
CA PRO A 94 4.76 8.45 6.04
C PRO A 94 4.83 9.21 4.71
N ARG A 95 4.49 8.50 3.63
CA ARG A 95 4.32 9.07 2.29
C ARG A 95 2.84 9.33 2.07
N PHE A 96 2.41 10.56 2.16
CA PHE A 96 1.00 10.94 2.07
C PHE A 96 0.35 10.54 0.76
N SER A 97 1.12 10.47 -0.33
CA SER A 97 0.63 10.00 -1.64
C SER A 97 0.17 8.53 -1.66
N THR A 98 0.49 7.76 -0.62
CA THR A 98 0.12 6.35 -0.50
C THR A 98 -1.05 6.13 0.46
N ALA A 99 -1.67 7.20 0.96
CA ALA A 99 -2.73 7.11 1.96
C ALA A 99 -4.00 6.46 1.40
N PHE A 100 -4.55 5.53 2.16
CA PHE A 100 -5.83 4.89 1.87
C PHE A 100 -6.58 4.54 3.16
N LEU A 101 -7.90 4.49 3.07
CA LEU A 101 -8.74 3.96 4.15
C LEU A 101 -8.58 2.44 4.17
N ASP A 102 -8.17 1.90 5.32
CA ASP A 102 -7.91 0.46 5.46
C ASP A 102 -9.23 -0.34 5.37
N PRO A 103 -9.43 -1.17 4.32
CA PRO A 103 -10.69 -1.88 4.13
C PRO A 103 -10.84 -3.08 5.07
N PHE A 104 -9.79 -3.48 5.79
CA PHE A 104 -9.77 -4.62 6.70
C PHE A 104 -9.85 -4.22 8.17
N ALA A 105 -9.75 -2.92 8.47
CA ALA A 105 -9.81 -2.43 9.83
C ALA A 105 -11.25 -2.28 10.32
N GLU A 106 -11.58 -2.87 11.47
CA GLU A 106 -12.88 -2.67 12.14
C GLU A 106 -13.01 -1.24 12.70
N ILE A 107 -11.92 -0.70 13.24
CA ILE A 107 -11.85 0.69 13.69
C ILE A 107 -11.45 1.55 12.48
N PRO A 108 -12.13 2.68 12.22
CA PRO A 108 -11.77 3.56 11.11
C PRO A 108 -10.29 3.97 11.13
N THR A 109 -9.52 3.41 10.21
CA THR A 109 -8.05 3.50 10.17
C THR A 109 -7.57 4.03 8.82
N LEU A 110 -6.65 4.97 8.85
CA LEU A 110 -5.93 5.44 7.66
C LEU A 110 -4.55 4.80 7.61
N SER A 111 -4.26 4.07 6.55
CA SER A 111 -2.96 3.41 6.34
C SER A 111 -2.11 4.16 5.31
N MET A 112 -0.81 4.25 5.56
CA MET A 112 0.18 4.88 4.66
C MET A 112 1.46 4.07 4.61
N LEU A 113 2.05 3.97 3.43
CA LEU A 113 3.41 3.44 3.28
C LEU A 113 4.43 4.48 3.75
N CYS A 114 5.51 4.02 4.36
CA CYS A 114 6.58 4.87 4.88
C CYS A 114 7.90 4.63 4.14
N SER A 115 8.73 5.64 4.13
CA SER A 115 10.13 5.56 3.70
C SER A 115 11.05 5.52 4.92
N TYR A 116 12.20 4.82 4.79
CA TYR A 116 13.20 4.72 5.85
C TYR A 116 14.20 5.86 5.78
N PHE A 117 14.52 6.40 6.94
CA PHE A 117 15.58 7.40 7.14
C PHE A 117 16.50 6.97 8.29
N ASN A 118 17.76 7.39 8.21
CA ASN A 118 18.71 7.22 9.29
C ASN A 118 18.55 8.34 10.34
N LYS A 119 19.30 8.26 11.44
CA LYS A 119 19.29 9.26 12.53
C LYS A 119 19.67 10.68 12.10
N ASP A 120 20.38 10.81 10.98
CA ASP A 120 20.83 12.09 10.45
C ASP A 120 19.83 12.69 9.43
N GLY A 121 18.69 12.05 9.24
CA GLY A 121 17.61 12.48 8.34
C GLY A 121 17.85 12.17 6.86
N PHE A 122 18.81 11.32 6.54
CA PHE A 122 19.02 10.86 5.17
C PHE A 122 18.26 9.56 4.87
N PRO A 123 17.73 9.37 3.66
CA PRO A 123 17.13 8.12 3.26
C PRO A 123 18.08 6.95 3.49
N LEU A 124 17.57 5.84 4.04
CA LEU A 124 18.36 4.63 4.23
C LEU A 124 18.77 4.08 2.84
N GLU A 125 20.06 4.10 2.56
CA GLU A 125 20.58 3.75 1.21
C GLU A 125 20.25 2.32 0.78
N SER A 126 20.26 1.39 1.71
CA SER A 126 20.02 -0.02 1.49
C SER A 126 18.54 -0.43 1.54
N SER A 127 17.62 0.52 1.79
CA SER A 127 16.20 0.17 1.77
C SER A 127 15.74 -0.22 0.36
N PRO A 128 14.86 -1.22 0.23
CA PRO A 128 14.34 -1.66 -1.08
C PRO A 128 13.75 -0.51 -1.90
N GLU A 129 13.00 0.36 -1.26
CA GLU A 129 12.40 1.55 -1.89
C GLU A 129 13.46 2.51 -2.45
N ASN A 130 14.51 2.82 -1.67
CA ASN A 130 15.54 3.74 -2.11
C ASN A 130 16.39 3.13 -3.23
N THR A 131 16.64 1.83 -3.18
CA THR A 131 17.29 1.08 -4.26
C THR A 131 16.52 1.18 -5.56
N LEU A 132 15.19 0.94 -5.51
CA LEU A 132 14.31 1.07 -6.68
C LEU A 132 14.33 2.52 -7.21
N ARG A 133 14.24 3.49 -6.32
CA ARG A 133 14.28 4.92 -6.70
C ARG A 133 15.59 5.33 -7.38
N LYS A 134 16.72 4.79 -6.91
CA LYS A 134 18.03 4.98 -7.56
C LYS A 134 18.06 4.34 -8.95
N ALA A 135 17.55 3.13 -9.09
CA ALA A 135 17.47 2.43 -10.38
C ALA A 135 16.60 3.16 -11.40
N CYS A 136 15.42 3.63 -10.99
CA CYS A 136 14.52 4.41 -11.88
C CYS A 136 15.18 5.72 -12.33
N ARG A 137 15.91 6.41 -11.46
CA ARG A 137 16.66 7.62 -11.84
C ARG A 137 17.77 7.30 -12.84
N ALA A 138 18.59 6.30 -12.55
CA ALA A 138 19.66 5.89 -13.46
C ALA A 138 19.13 5.47 -14.84
N PHE A 139 17.97 4.79 -14.89
CA PHE A 139 17.32 4.45 -16.16
C PHE A 139 16.91 5.72 -16.92
N ASN A 140 16.27 6.68 -16.24
CA ASN A 140 15.87 7.94 -16.87
C ASN A 140 17.09 8.75 -17.35
N ASP A 141 18.14 8.85 -16.54
CA ASP A 141 19.36 9.60 -16.87
C ASP A 141 20.07 9.05 -18.13
N VAL A 142 20.05 7.72 -18.31
CA VAL A 142 20.70 7.05 -19.45
C VAL A 142 19.82 7.07 -20.70
N THR A 143 18.50 6.89 -20.56
CA THR A 143 17.60 6.67 -21.68
C THR A 143 16.73 7.87 -22.05
N GLY A 144 16.55 8.81 -21.13
CA GLY A 144 15.55 9.88 -21.23
C GLY A 144 14.11 9.40 -21.11
N MET A 145 13.88 8.13 -20.75
CA MET A 145 12.57 7.51 -20.67
C MET A 145 12.15 7.28 -19.21
N GLU A 146 10.85 7.26 -18.94
CA GLU A 146 10.29 6.81 -17.67
C GLU A 146 10.08 5.30 -17.70
N PHE A 147 10.61 4.60 -16.68
CA PHE A 147 10.37 3.15 -16.55
C PHE A 147 8.94 2.89 -16.10
N GLN A 148 8.25 2.04 -16.85
CA GLN A 148 6.89 1.58 -16.54
C GLN A 148 6.88 0.06 -16.45
N ALA A 149 6.14 -0.46 -15.49
CA ALA A 149 5.97 -1.90 -15.29
C ALA A 149 4.52 -2.22 -14.97
N MET A 150 4.07 -3.37 -15.42
CA MET A 150 2.81 -3.99 -15.02
C MET A 150 3.13 -5.30 -14.32
N GLY A 151 2.44 -5.58 -13.24
CA GLY A 151 2.57 -6.82 -12.49
C GLY A 151 1.32 -7.66 -12.59
N GLU A 152 1.48 -8.97 -12.46
CA GLU A 152 0.40 -9.93 -12.30
C GLU A 152 0.46 -10.50 -10.88
N LEU A 153 -0.69 -10.50 -10.20
CA LEU A 153 -0.83 -11.13 -8.89
C LEU A 153 -1.61 -12.43 -9.06
N GLU A 154 -0.87 -13.53 -9.11
CA GLU A 154 -1.43 -14.87 -9.29
C GLU A 154 -1.48 -15.63 -7.96
N TYR A 155 -2.54 -16.40 -7.77
CA TYR A 155 -2.72 -17.22 -6.57
C TYR A 155 -3.66 -18.38 -6.83
N TYR A 156 -3.49 -19.45 -6.10
CA TYR A 156 -4.43 -20.57 -6.05
C TYR A 156 -5.38 -20.41 -4.86
N VAL A 157 -6.65 -20.73 -5.11
CA VAL A 157 -7.63 -20.91 -4.03
C VAL A 157 -7.83 -22.40 -3.82
N ILE A 158 -7.44 -22.90 -2.65
CA ILE A 158 -7.53 -24.31 -2.31
C ILE A 158 -8.83 -24.54 -1.53
N ALA A 159 -9.67 -25.45 -2.01
CA ALA A 159 -10.92 -25.83 -1.39
C ALA A 159 -11.19 -27.33 -1.60
N PRO A 160 -12.05 -27.97 -0.81
CA PRO A 160 -12.57 -29.29 -1.10
C PRO A 160 -13.21 -29.34 -2.49
N ASP A 161 -13.16 -30.50 -3.14
CA ASP A 161 -13.84 -30.71 -4.41
C ASP A 161 -15.34 -30.46 -4.29
N ALA A 162 -15.89 -29.84 -5.34
CA ALA A 162 -17.33 -29.63 -5.44
C ALA A 162 -17.96 -30.79 -6.24
N GLU A 163 -19.06 -31.35 -5.72
CA GLU A 163 -19.83 -32.41 -6.43
C GLU A 163 -20.43 -31.89 -7.74
N LEU A 164 -20.87 -30.63 -7.74
CA LEU A 164 -21.45 -29.98 -8.91
C LEU A 164 -20.42 -29.05 -9.56
N PHE A 165 -20.36 -29.12 -10.88
CA PHE A 165 -19.45 -28.28 -11.67
C PHE A 165 -18.00 -28.37 -11.17
N PRO A 166 -17.38 -29.56 -11.15
CA PRO A 166 -16.00 -29.72 -10.73
C PRO A 166 -15.06 -28.89 -11.60
N ALA A 167 -13.97 -28.41 -11.02
CA ALA A 167 -12.95 -27.73 -11.78
C ALA A 167 -12.33 -28.68 -12.81
N THR A 168 -12.11 -28.18 -14.03
CA THR A 168 -11.45 -28.94 -15.08
C THR A 168 -9.96 -28.63 -15.06
N ASP A 169 -9.13 -29.67 -14.97
CA ASP A 169 -7.69 -29.52 -14.93
C ASP A 169 -7.16 -28.76 -16.16
N GLN A 170 -6.40 -27.68 -15.91
CA GLN A 170 -5.75 -26.83 -16.92
C GLN A 170 -6.70 -26.27 -18.01
N LYS A 171 -7.96 -25.99 -17.65
CA LYS A 171 -8.97 -25.43 -18.57
C LYS A 171 -9.79 -24.29 -17.97
N GLY A 172 -9.25 -23.63 -16.97
CA GLY A 172 -9.95 -22.55 -16.27
C GLY A 172 -9.79 -21.16 -16.88
N TYR A 173 -9.04 -21.02 -17.97
CA TYR A 173 -8.72 -19.71 -18.56
C TYR A 173 -9.97 -18.93 -18.96
N HIS A 174 -10.17 -17.77 -18.32
CA HIS A 174 -11.34 -16.89 -18.45
C HIS A 174 -12.69 -17.55 -18.14
N GLU A 175 -12.70 -18.71 -17.48
CA GLU A 175 -13.92 -19.36 -17.04
C GLU A 175 -14.78 -18.45 -16.17
N SER A 176 -16.10 -18.62 -16.29
CA SER A 176 -17.11 -17.93 -15.51
C SER A 176 -17.87 -18.89 -14.59
N ALA A 177 -18.67 -18.38 -13.68
CA ALA A 177 -19.57 -19.20 -12.89
C ALA A 177 -20.55 -19.97 -13.81
N PRO A 178 -20.90 -21.22 -13.48
CA PRO A 178 -20.61 -21.93 -12.24
C PRO A 178 -19.28 -22.71 -12.24
N TYR A 179 -18.55 -22.73 -13.33
CA TYR A 179 -17.30 -23.50 -13.46
C TYR A 179 -16.12 -22.81 -12.74
N ALA A 180 -15.98 -21.49 -12.88
CA ALA A 180 -15.05 -20.74 -12.06
C ALA A 180 -15.62 -20.50 -10.66
N LYS A 181 -14.91 -20.95 -9.64
CA LYS A 181 -15.25 -20.74 -8.24
C LYS A 181 -14.59 -19.44 -7.73
N PHE A 182 -15.04 -18.96 -6.58
CA PHE A 182 -14.41 -17.86 -5.86
C PHE A 182 -14.29 -16.52 -6.62
N ASN A 183 -15.18 -16.28 -7.59
CA ASN A 183 -15.22 -15.01 -8.31
C ASN A 183 -15.41 -13.81 -7.38
N GLU A 184 -16.21 -13.96 -6.33
CA GLU A 184 -16.41 -12.90 -5.32
C GLU A 184 -15.12 -12.54 -4.60
N PHE A 185 -14.33 -13.55 -4.20
CA PHE A 185 -13.03 -13.32 -3.58
C PHE A 185 -12.11 -12.51 -4.50
N ARG A 186 -11.96 -12.94 -5.78
CA ARG A 186 -11.15 -12.22 -6.76
C ARG A 186 -11.61 -10.76 -6.94
N THR A 187 -12.89 -10.55 -7.14
CA THR A 187 -13.44 -9.21 -7.39
C THR A 187 -13.33 -8.32 -6.17
N GLN A 188 -13.49 -8.85 -4.96
CA GLN A 188 -13.22 -8.11 -3.72
C GLN A 188 -11.75 -7.72 -3.59
N CYS A 189 -10.81 -8.65 -3.87
CA CYS A 189 -9.37 -8.34 -3.89
C CYS A 189 -9.06 -7.20 -4.84
N MET A 190 -9.59 -7.25 -6.07
CA MET A 190 -9.41 -6.18 -7.07
C MET A 190 -9.94 -4.84 -6.56
N ALA A 191 -11.13 -4.83 -5.97
CA ALA A 191 -11.74 -3.62 -5.40
C ALA A 191 -10.89 -3.04 -4.26
N TYR A 192 -10.37 -3.89 -3.36
CA TYR A 192 -9.51 -3.43 -2.25
C TYR A 192 -8.16 -2.91 -2.74
N ILE A 193 -7.54 -3.55 -3.72
CA ILE A 193 -6.30 -3.05 -4.33
C ILE A 193 -6.53 -1.67 -4.94
N ALA A 194 -7.63 -1.49 -5.68
CA ALA A 194 -7.99 -0.20 -6.26
C ALA A 194 -8.28 0.87 -5.20
N GLN A 195 -8.97 0.52 -4.10
CA GLN A 195 -9.18 1.42 -2.96
C GLN A 195 -7.87 1.82 -2.27
N ALA A 196 -6.89 0.91 -2.20
CA ALA A 196 -5.57 1.19 -1.67
C ALA A 196 -4.68 2.01 -2.62
N GLY A 197 -5.16 2.37 -3.81
CA GLY A 197 -4.46 3.20 -4.79
C GLY A 197 -3.71 2.43 -5.87
N GLY A 198 -3.93 1.10 -5.98
CA GLY A 198 -3.44 0.31 -7.10
C GLY A 198 -4.28 0.53 -8.37
N GLU A 199 -3.61 0.57 -9.50
CA GLU A 199 -4.27 0.69 -10.80
C GLU A 199 -4.53 -0.73 -11.37
N ILE A 200 -5.77 -1.20 -11.22
CA ILE A 200 -6.19 -2.51 -11.71
C ILE A 200 -6.64 -2.42 -13.16
N LYS A 201 -6.06 -3.25 -14.02
CA LYS A 201 -6.49 -3.36 -15.41
C LYS A 201 -7.69 -4.32 -15.54
N TYR A 202 -7.53 -5.56 -15.11
CA TYR A 202 -8.58 -6.60 -15.06
C TYR A 202 -8.13 -7.78 -14.18
N GLY A 203 -9.03 -8.73 -13.95
CA GLY A 203 -8.73 -10.01 -13.34
C GLY A 203 -9.61 -11.11 -13.94
N HIS A 204 -9.05 -12.32 -13.99
CA HIS A 204 -9.73 -13.50 -14.55
C HIS A 204 -9.29 -14.79 -13.86
N SER A 205 -9.97 -15.90 -14.16
CA SER A 205 -9.50 -17.24 -13.84
C SER A 205 -8.38 -17.63 -14.79
N GLU A 206 -7.40 -18.41 -14.33
CA GLU A 206 -6.28 -18.85 -15.15
C GLU A 206 -6.31 -20.35 -15.39
N VAL A 207 -6.26 -21.16 -14.34
CA VAL A 207 -6.28 -22.63 -14.41
C VAL A 207 -7.17 -23.25 -13.36
#